data_94bf806c15cb73fbcaa155f2f67f0aee
#
_entry.id   94bf806c15cb73fbcaa155f2f67f0aee
#
_cell.length_a   1.000
_cell.length_b   1.000
_cell.length_c   1.000
_cell.angle_alpha   90.00
_cell.angle_beta   90.00
_cell.angle_gamma   90.00
#
_symmetry.space_group_name_H-M   'P 1'
#
loop_
_entity.id
_entity.type
_entity.pdbx_description
1 polymer ?
#
loop_
_entity_poly.entity_id
_entity_poly.type
_entity_poly.pdbx_seq_one_letter_code
_entity_poly.pdbx_strand_id
1 'polypeptide(L)'
;MKTIKQDKLILGFLMLLSALAISSEIYADSQEIETVTIIGKKADVKELSGSGQIVSNEELLKAMDTDIHKILSAVPGVYFRTEDGYGLRPNISIRGTSIDRSAKITLMEDGILVAPAPYTSSSAYYFPTTGRINSVEVLKGPSSISQGPSTIGGAINMISTPIPDVNSGKFTQEFGQNGMLRTHAYYGGVSGNLGGLVEIHEHKSDGFDSIANVGGDTGFNKSDILIKARYETGDHSLTFKMLEVDEVSDQSYVGLSGASFNANPRLRYGMTQYDEMNNDGDQKSLTYLGDFENIRVIASTWSNDYHRDWFKVDKANNNSDHGVGSGINNVIAAANAGNANAQAILDGELAVQVKLKHNNRFYTNEGYQFKVITDINNHSLTFGYRDMEDSESRYQNYECFDQGSNGINSALYDCSAGYTGSNNRLRVSEATSYYIEDKITLGNLILTIGHRSEEYDQVENRWNDGVPTRTQLASGYPKTKDGDHTTTGFGATYDVNENLQLVAGFHEGMTAMFGTDPEKADNMELGLRYSKGNTSLETFYFESDYKNL
;
A
#
# COMPACT_ATOMS: atom_id res chain seq x y z
N MET A 1 -11.83 -25.61 -1.91
CA MET A 1 -12.39 -25.98 -0.57
C MET A 1 -12.44 -24.79 0.41
N LYS A 2 -11.64 -23.72 0.23
CA LYS A 2 -11.71 -22.45 1.02
C LYS A 2 -12.97 -21.63 0.74
N THR A 3 -13.39 -21.51 -0.52
CA THR A 3 -14.56 -20.72 -0.97
C THR A 3 -15.88 -21.10 -0.25
N ILE A 4 -16.10 -22.38 0.02
CA ILE A 4 -17.34 -22.85 0.69
C ILE A 4 -17.42 -22.42 2.17
N LYS A 5 -16.29 -22.08 2.82
CA LYS A 5 -16.30 -21.58 4.20
C LYS A 5 -16.66 -20.09 4.28
N GLN A 6 -16.23 -19.30 3.31
CA GLN A 6 -16.52 -17.86 3.24
C GLN A 6 -18.00 -17.60 2.95
N ASP A 7 -18.61 -18.31 1.98
CA ASP A 7 -20.04 -18.17 1.66
C ASP A 7 -20.95 -18.46 2.88
N LYS A 8 -20.54 -19.37 3.75
CA LYS A 8 -21.29 -19.69 4.98
C LYS A 8 -21.15 -18.64 6.07
N LEU A 9 -20.00 -17.95 6.14
CA LEU A 9 -19.76 -16.86 7.09
C LEU A 9 -20.56 -15.61 6.68
N ILE A 10 -20.56 -15.28 5.40
CA ILE A 10 -21.32 -14.16 4.82
C ILE A 10 -22.82 -14.38 4.99
N LEU A 11 -23.31 -15.60 4.74
CA LEU A 11 -24.71 -15.95 4.93
C LEU A 11 -25.12 -15.89 6.42
N GLY A 12 -24.26 -16.34 7.33
CA GLY A 12 -24.46 -16.25 8.78
C GLY A 12 -24.50 -14.80 9.28
N PHE A 13 -23.66 -13.94 8.74
CA PHE A 13 -23.60 -12.52 9.06
C PHE A 13 -24.82 -11.75 8.52
N LEU A 14 -25.28 -12.05 7.31
CA LEU A 14 -26.51 -11.49 6.73
C LEU A 14 -27.76 -11.89 7.52
N MET A 15 -27.81 -13.11 8.06
CA MET A 15 -28.91 -13.54 8.95
C MET A 15 -28.85 -12.85 10.32
N LEU A 16 -27.67 -12.55 10.85
CA LEU A 16 -27.52 -11.80 12.10
C LEU A 16 -27.93 -10.32 11.94
N LEU A 17 -27.60 -9.68 10.82
CA LEU A 17 -27.99 -8.30 10.49
C LEU A 17 -29.50 -8.14 10.31
N SER A 18 -30.19 -9.14 9.77
CA SER A 18 -31.65 -9.09 9.59
C SER A 18 -32.43 -9.16 10.91
N ALA A 19 -31.81 -9.64 11.98
CA ALA A 19 -32.41 -9.73 13.32
C ALA A 19 -32.23 -8.45 14.18
N LEU A 20 -31.37 -7.50 13.78
CA LEU A 20 -30.95 -6.34 14.59
C LEU A 20 -31.38 -4.97 14.04
N ALA A 21 -32.10 -4.90 12.92
CA ALA A 21 -32.49 -3.67 12.25
C ALA A 21 -33.71 -2.99 12.87
N ILE A 22 -33.64 -2.53 14.11
CA ILE A 22 -34.56 -1.47 14.63
C ILE A 22 -33.81 -0.69 15.71
N SER A 23 -33.20 0.45 15.36
CA SER A 23 -33.04 1.58 16.29
C SER A 23 -32.62 2.86 15.55
N SER A 24 -33.23 3.95 15.96
CA SER A 24 -33.21 5.30 15.40
C SER A 24 -31.85 5.99 15.50
N GLU A 25 -31.52 6.76 14.45
CA GLU A 25 -30.34 7.62 14.34
C GLU A 25 -30.38 8.75 15.40
N ILE A 26 -29.30 8.86 16.17
CA ILE A 26 -28.92 10.08 16.88
C ILE A 26 -27.43 10.29 16.56
N TYR A 27 -27.12 11.32 15.77
CA TYR A 27 -25.75 11.77 15.56
C TYR A 27 -25.27 12.51 16.81
N ALA A 28 -24.31 11.95 17.52
CA ALA A 28 -23.51 12.67 18.52
C ALA A 28 -22.11 12.88 17.93
N ASP A 29 -21.60 14.09 18.03
CA ASP A 29 -20.22 14.47 17.68
C ASP A 29 -19.28 13.79 18.71
N SER A 30 -18.65 12.68 18.32
CA SER A 30 -17.82 11.87 19.20
C SER A 30 -16.38 12.38 19.20
N GLN A 31 -15.77 12.45 20.37
CA GLN A 31 -14.34 12.71 20.49
C GLN A 31 -13.55 11.50 19.97
N GLU A 32 -12.69 11.73 18.96
CA GLU A 32 -11.85 10.71 18.33
C GLU A 32 -10.71 10.27 19.28
N ILE A 33 -10.99 9.33 20.19
CA ILE A 33 -9.98 8.72 21.08
C ILE A 33 -9.36 7.45 20.46
N GLU A 34 -9.87 6.98 19.29
CA GLU A 34 -9.71 5.59 18.89
C GLU A 34 -8.65 5.29 17.85
N THR A 35 -8.24 6.29 17.08
CA THR A 35 -7.39 6.04 15.90
C THR A 35 -6.03 6.73 16.02
N VAL A 36 -4.98 6.02 15.60
CA VAL A 36 -3.64 6.60 15.48
C VAL A 36 -3.60 7.47 14.23
N THR A 37 -4.04 8.70 14.37
CA THR A 37 -3.93 9.74 13.33
C THR A 37 -2.60 10.47 13.44
N ILE A 38 -2.16 11.05 12.33
CA ILE A 38 -0.98 11.92 12.27
C ILE A 38 -1.44 13.38 12.21
N ILE A 39 -2.46 13.67 11.41
CA ILE A 39 -3.06 15.00 11.26
C ILE A 39 -4.33 15.12 12.12
N GLY A 40 -5.15 14.06 12.13
CA GLY A 40 -6.42 14.02 12.86
C GLY A 40 -7.56 14.69 12.10
N LYS A 41 -7.72 16.00 12.19
CA LYS A 41 -8.83 16.74 11.58
C LYS A 41 -8.35 17.69 10.49
N LYS A 42 -9.23 18.00 9.55
CA LYS A 42 -8.96 18.95 8.46
C LYS A 42 -8.55 20.34 8.97
N ALA A 43 -9.07 20.74 10.14
CA ALA A 43 -8.69 21.99 10.80
C ALA A 43 -7.21 21.99 11.29
N ASP A 44 -6.64 20.82 11.56
CA ASP A 44 -5.30 20.67 12.13
C ASP A 44 -4.22 20.72 11.04
N VAL A 45 -4.59 20.64 9.76
CA VAL A 45 -3.66 20.81 8.62
C VAL A 45 -2.87 22.13 8.72
N LYS A 46 -3.48 23.17 9.26
CA LYS A 46 -2.81 24.48 9.49
C LYS A 46 -1.65 24.41 10.50
N GLU A 47 -1.64 23.38 11.34
CA GLU A 47 -0.60 23.17 12.35
C GLU A 47 0.61 22.40 11.83
N LEU A 48 0.51 21.85 10.61
CA LEU A 48 1.62 21.17 9.97
C LEU A 48 2.69 22.15 9.55
N SER A 49 3.93 21.82 9.85
CA SER A 49 5.12 22.57 9.43
C SER A 49 5.46 22.45 7.95
N GLY A 50 4.69 21.69 7.21
CA GLY A 50 4.81 21.45 5.78
C GLY A 50 3.43 21.25 5.14
N SER A 51 3.38 20.92 3.87
CA SER A 51 2.11 20.62 3.21
C SER A 51 1.59 19.24 3.61
N GLY A 52 0.29 19.17 3.84
CA GLY A 52 -0.43 17.93 4.14
C GLY A 52 -1.90 18.07 3.82
N GLN A 53 -2.59 16.96 3.67
CA GLN A 53 -4.03 16.94 3.39
C GLN A 53 -4.69 15.73 4.01
N ILE A 54 -5.98 15.87 4.32
CA ILE A 54 -6.86 14.79 4.71
C ILE A 54 -7.95 14.67 3.65
N VAL A 55 -8.17 13.45 3.16
CA VAL A 55 -9.41 13.08 2.48
C VAL A 55 -10.33 12.49 3.55
N SER A 56 -11.36 13.23 3.91
CA SER A 56 -12.26 12.90 5.01
C SER A 56 -13.24 11.77 4.64
N ASN A 57 -13.86 11.16 5.65
CA ASN A 57 -14.94 10.18 5.46
C ASN A 57 -16.07 10.73 4.60
N GLU A 58 -16.48 11.99 4.81
CA GLU A 58 -17.54 12.64 4.03
C GLU A 58 -17.16 12.72 2.53
N GLU A 59 -15.90 13.05 2.22
CA GLU A 59 -15.40 13.12 0.84
C GLU A 59 -15.37 11.73 0.21
N LEU A 60 -14.89 10.71 0.94
CA LEU A 60 -14.88 9.32 0.49
C LEU A 60 -16.28 8.79 0.21
N LEU A 61 -17.23 9.06 1.11
CA LEU A 61 -18.63 8.65 0.95
C LEU A 61 -19.34 9.35 -0.20
N LYS A 62 -18.99 10.61 -0.50
CA LYS A 62 -19.53 11.35 -1.64
C LYS A 62 -18.97 10.87 -2.97
N ALA A 63 -17.67 10.58 -3.01
CA ALA A 63 -16.99 10.09 -4.21
C ALA A 63 -17.40 8.66 -4.54
N MET A 64 -17.55 7.80 -3.52
CA MET A 64 -17.80 6.34 -3.64
C MET A 64 -16.80 5.63 -4.55
N ASP A 65 -15.59 6.20 -4.69
CA ASP A 65 -14.54 5.64 -5.51
C ASP A 65 -13.97 4.37 -4.86
N THR A 66 -13.70 3.37 -5.68
CA THR A 66 -13.08 2.11 -5.27
C THR A 66 -11.59 2.08 -5.55
N ASP A 67 -11.13 3.00 -6.39
CA ASP A 67 -9.73 3.12 -6.82
C ASP A 67 -9.05 4.24 -6.02
N ILE A 68 -8.02 3.89 -5.25
CA ILE A 68 -7.21 4.84 -4.47
C ILE A 68 -6.61 5.95 -5.34
N HIS A 69 -6.30 5.69 -6.60
CA HIS A 69 -5.77 6.69 -7.52
C HIS A 69 -6.77 7.85 -7.71
N LYS A 70 -8.06 7.55 -7.84
CA LYS A 70 -9.10 8.58 -7.98
C LYS A 70 -9.25 9.40 -6.70
N ILE A 71 -9.23 8.75 -5.55
CA ILE A 71 -9.29 9.41 -4.25
C ILE A 71 -8.13 10.38 -4.11
N LEU A 72 -6.91 9.91 -4.35
CA LEU A 72 -5.71 10.73 -4.23
C LEU A 72 -5.54 11.76 -5.36
N SER A 73 -6.30 11.66 -6.46
CA SER A 73 -6.28 12.67 -7.53
C SER A 73 -6.73 14.06 -7.06
N ALA A 74 -7.50 14.12 -5.97
CA ALA A 74 -7.90 15.36 -5.32
C ALA A 74 -6.78 16.00 -4.49
N VAL A 75 -5.66 15.28 -4.24
CA VAL A 75 -4.55 15.73 -3.42
C VAL A 75 -3.45 16.34 -4.30
N PRO A 76 -3.23 17.67 -4.29
CA PRO A 76 -2.21 18.31 -5.10
C PRO A 76 -0.81 17.77 -4.83
N GLY A 77 -0.03 17.54 -5.91
CA GLY A 77 1.33 17.01 -5.83
C GLY A 77 1.40 15.49 -5.66
N VAL A 78 0.27 14.80 -5.66
CA VAL A 78 0.21 13.35 -5.76
C VAL A 78 -0.03 12.96 -7.22
N TYR A 79 0.78 12.05 -7.73
CA TYR A 79 0.71 11.52 -9.10
C TYR A 79 0.60 10.01 -9.04
N PHE A 80 -0.01 9.43 -10.06
CA PHE A 80 -0.19 7.99 -10.13
C PHE A 80 -0.15 7.48 -11.57
N ARG A 81 0.13 6.19 -11.69
CA ARG A 81 0.02 5.42 -12.94
C ARG A 81 -0.91 4.25 -12.68
N THR A 82 -2.02 4.22 -13.40
CA THR A 82 -2.94 3.06 -13.36
C THR A 82 -2.30 1.87 -14.09
N GLU A 83 -2.52 0.67 -13.59
CA GLU A 83 -1.98 -0.56 -14.16
C GLU A 83 -3.10 -1.55 -14.50
N ASP A 84 -3.97 -1.84 -13.54
CA ASP A 84 -5.02 -2.85 -13.67
C ASP A 84 -6.42 -2.26 -13.97
N GLY A 85 -6.59 -0.96 -13.84
CA GLY A 85 -7.86 -0.26 -14.06
C GLY A 85 -8.85 -0.34 -12.89
N TYR A 86 -8.49 -1.02 -11.80
CA TYR A 86 -9.31 -1.17 -10.59
C TYR A 86 -8.62 -0.64 -9.32
N GLY A 87 -7.34 -0.26 -9.41
CA GLY A 87 -6.55 0.25 -8.28
C GLY A 87 -6.05 -0.84 -7.33
N LEU A 88 -6.00 -2.09 -7.78
CA LEU A 88 -5.51 -3.22 -6.98
C LEU A 88 -4.00 -3.13 -6.71
N ARG A 89 -3.26 -2.49 -7.61
CA ARG A 89 -1.79 -2.36 -7.57
C ARG A 89 -1.39 -0.90 -7.72
N PRO A 90 -1.42 -0.14 -6.62
CA PRO A 90 -1.18 1.29 -6.68
C PRO A 90 0.27 1.61 -7.05
N ASN A 91 0.40 2.52 -8.01
CA ASN A 91 1.65 3.16 -8.36
C ASN A 91 1.48 4.64 -8.05
N ILE A 92 1.89 5.07 -6.86
CA ILE A 92 1.72 6.42 -6.32
C ILE A 92 3.08 7.09 -6.18
N SER A 93 3.15 8.34 -6.60
CA SER A 93 4.30 9.23 -6.45
C SER A 93 3.83 10.52 -5.79
N ILE A 94 4.65 11.07 -4.93
CA ILE A 94 4.46 12.41 -4.37
C ILE A 94 5.60 13.29 -4.87
N ARG A 95 5.28 14.46 -5.43
CA ARG A 95 6.25 15.48 -5.89
C ARG A 95 7.28 14.96 -6.91
N GLY A 96 6.87 14.03 -7.79
CA GLY A 96 7.71 13.54 -8.89
C GLY A 96 8.74 12.49 -8.50
N THR A 97 8.63 11.86 -7.34
CA THR A 97 9.42 10.67 -7.00
C THR A 97 9.14 9.50 -7.95
N SER A 98 9.98 8.48 -7.94
CA SER A 98 9.70 7.25 -8.69
C SER A 98 8.34 6.67 -8.30
N ILE A 99 7.52 6.40 -9.30
CA ILE A 99 6.12 5.97 -9.13
C ILE A 99 5.99 4.45 -8.92
N ASP A 100 7.04 3.69 -9.18
CA ASP A 100 6.99 2.23 -9.21
C ASP A 100 6.61 1.64 -7.86
N ARG A 101 5.43 0.98 -7.82
CA ARG A 101 4.87 0.31 -6.63
C ARG A 101 4.88 1.16 -5.35
N SER A 102 4.78 2.48 -5.48
CA SER A 102 4.74 3.41 -4.34
C SER A 102 5.95 3.28 -3.39
N ALA A 103 7.08 2.77 -3.86
CA ALA A 103 8.22 2.38 -3.03
C ALA A 103 8.96 3.56 -2.35
N LYS A 104 8.66 4.80 -2.73
CA LYS A 104 9.29 6.02 -2.19
C LYS A 104 8.40 6.77 -1.18
N ILE A 105 7.35 6.11 -0.71
CA ILE A 105 6.35 6.66 0.18
C ILE A 105 6.19 5.72 1.38
N THR A 106 6.17 6.27 2.59
CA THR A 106 5.80 5.51 3.78
C THR A 106 4.28 5.26 3.77
N LEU A 107 3.88 4.00 3.68
CA LEU A 107 2.48 3.59 3.70
C LEU A 107 2.12 3.01 5.06
N MET A 108 1.03 3.52 5.64
CA MET A 108 0.54 3.10 6.95
C MET A 108 -0.97 2.86 6.93
N GLU A 109 -1.43 1.99 7.81
CA GLU A 109 -2.83 1.88 8.23
C GLU A 109 -2.89 1.97 9.75
N ASP A 110 -3.67 2.92 10.28
CA ASP A 110 -3.75 3.22 11.70
C ASP A 110 -2.36 3.46 12.36
N GLY A 111 -1.45 4.13 11.63
CA GLY A 111 -0.09 4.44 12.10
C GLY A 111 0.90 3.29 12.07
N ILE A 112 0.52 2.11 11.59
CA ILE A 112 1.38 0.92 11.43
C ILE A 112 1.80 0.76 9.97
N LEU A 113 3.06 0.43 9.72
CA LEU A 113 3.58 0.20 8.36
C LEU A 113 2.89 -1.00 7.71
N VAL A 114 2.34 -0.81 6.51
CA VAL A 114 1.58 -1.85 5.79
C VAL A 114 2.21 -2.30 4.47
N ALA A 115 3.29 -1.66 4.01
CA ALA A 115 4.10 -2.27 2.95
C ALA A 115 4.52 -3.67 3.41
N PRO A 116 4.43 -4.71 2.56
CA PRO A 116 4.68 -6.09 3.00
C PRO A 116 6.03 -6.32 3.68
N ALA A 117 7.08 -5.61 3.23
CA ALA A 117 8.40 -5.64 3.85
C ALA A 117 9.08 -4.27 3.63
N PRO A 118 8.87 -3.28 4.52
CA PRO A 118 9.26 -1.88 4.32
C PRO A 118 10.76 -1.67 4.07
N TYR A 119 11.65 -2.43 4.71
CA TYR A 119 13.10 -2.34 4.54
C TYR A 119 13.66 -3.32 3.51
N THR A 120 13.10 -4.54 3.45
CA THR A 120 13.57 -5.60 2.55
C THR A 120 13.05 -5.45 1.13
N SER A 121 11.79 -5.00 0.98
CA SER A 121 11.08 -4.86 -0.30
C SER A 121 9.95 -3.85 -0.17
N SER A 122 10.27 -2.56 -0.28
CA SER A 122 9.35 -1.43 -0.04
C SER A 122 8.18 -1.32 -1.03
N SER A 123 8.10 -2.20 -2.02
CA SER A 123 7.02 -2.20 -3.03
C SER A 123 5.65 -2.52 -2.43
N ALA A 124 4.66 -1.67 -2.67
CA ALA A 124 3.28 -1.81 -2.19
C ALA A 124 2.51 -2.88 -2.99
N TYR A 125 2.84 -4.16 -2.80
CA TYR A 125 2.05 -5.25 -3.35
C TYR A 125 0.78 -5.54 -2.54
N TYR A 126 0.78 -5.21 -1.26
CA TYR A 126 -0.42 -5.03 -0.47
C TYR A 126 -0.75 -3.55 -0.38
N PHE A 127 -2.02 -3.24 -0.49
CA PHE A 127 -2.56 -1.90 -0.25
C PHE A 127 -3.94 -2.03 0.42
N PRO A 128 -4.23 -1.27 1.49
CA PRO A 128 -5.50 -1.32 2.18
C PRO A 128 -6.68 -1.09 1.24
N THR A 129 -7.71 -1.89 1.39
CA THR A 129 -8.90 -1.84 0.52
C THR A 129 -9.65 -0.54 0.73
N THR A 130 -9.71 0.27 -0.31
CA THR A 130 -10.26 1.62 -0.29
C THR A 130 -11.69 1.69 0.26
N GLY A 131 -12.51 0.68 -0.03
CA GLY A 131 -13.92 0.63 0.37
C GLY A 131 -14.17 0.51 1.88
N ARG A 132 -13.15 0.18 2.69
CA ARG A 132 -13.22 0.08 4.15
C ARG A 132 -12.41 1.17 4.88
N ILE A 133 -11.84 2.11 4.16
CA ILE A 133 -11.06 3.21 4.74
C ILE A 133 -11.98 4.36 5.13
N ASN A 134 -11.82 4.86 6.35
CA ASN A 134 -12.59 5.97 6.90
C ASN A 134 -12.03 7.34 6.51
N SER A 135 -10.70 7.48 6.44
CA SER A 135 -10.04 8.71 5.96
C SER A 135 -8.63 8.40 5.49
N VAL A 136 -8.04 9.33 4.70
CA VAL A 136 -6.67 9.20 4.20
C VAL A 136 -5.91 10.48 4.53
N GLU A 137 -4.82 10.36 5.26
CA GLU A 137 -3.90 11.44 5.59
C GLU A 137 -2.68 11.38 4.65
N VAL A 138 -2.35 12.50 4.03
CA VAL A 138 -1.20 12.63 3.13
C VAL A 138 -0.26 13.71 3.66
N LEU A 139 0.97 13.32 4.00
CA LEU A 139 2.03 14.17 4.53
C LEU A 139 3.10 14.36 3.46
N LYS A 140 3.55 15.59 3.27
CA LYS A 140 4.54 15.94 2.24
C LYS A 140 5.62 16.86 2.82
N GLY A 141 6.88 16.66 2.41
CA GLY A 141 8.00 17.48 2.88
C GLY A 141 8.18 17.45 4.40
N PRO A 142 8.43 18.60 5.07
CA PRO A 142 8.74 18.66 6.49
C PRO A 142 7.71 18.02 7.42
N SER A 143 6.45 17.94 7.03
CA SER A 143 5.41 17.27 7.82
C SER A 143 5.57 15.75 7.93
N SER A 144 6.48 15.15 7.16
CA SER A 144 6.75 13.70 7.19
C SER A 144 8.01 13.29 7.96
N ILE A 145 8.69 14.21 8.66
CA ILE A 145 9.99 13.93 9.32
C ILE A 145 9.92 12.84 10.38
N SER A 146 8.82 12.76 11.11
CA SER A 146 8.60 11.71 12.11
C SER A 146 8.26 10.34 11.50
N GLN A 147 8.08 10.26 10.17
CA GLN A 147 7.73 9.05 9.45
C GLN A 147 8.97 8.36 8.85
N GLY A 148 8.86 7.10 8.48
CA GLY A 148 9.94 6.31 7.86
C GLY A 148 9.51 4.85 7.65
N PRO A 149 10.30 4.06 6.89
CA PRO A 149 11.66 4.32 6.35
C PRO A 149 11.69 4.97 4.95
N SER A 150 10.55 5.24 4.31
CA SER A 150 10.50 5.73 2.92
C SER A 150 9.82 7.10 2.86
N THR A 151 10.58 8.19 3.08
CA THR A 151 10.04 9.55 3.22
C THR A 151 10.47 10.52 2.13
N ILE A 152 11.18 10.07 1.08
CA ILE A 152 11.55 10.93 -0.05
C ILE A 152 10.31 11.59 -0.66
N GLY A 153 9.23 10.84 -0.86
CA GLY A 153 7.95 11.38 -1.33
C GLY A 153 7.08 11.95 -0.21
N GLY A 154 7.19 11.39 0.98
CA GLY A 154 6.31 11.69 2.10
C GLY A 154 5.68 10.44 2.69
N ALA A 155 4.50 10.58 3.31
CA ALA A 155 3.79 9.47 3.94
C ALA A 155 2.29 9.53 3.66
N ILE A 156 1.67 8.35 3.61
CA ILE A 156 0.22 8.18 3.52
C ILE A 156 -0.21 7.28 4.68
N ASN A 157 -1.13 7.76 5.51
CA ASN A 157 -1.76 6.99 6.57
C ASN A 157 -3.24 6.81 6.26
N MET A 158 -3.68 5.58 6.20
CA MET A 158 -5.08 5.22 5.96
C MET A 158 -5.72 4.83 7.27
N ILE A 159 -6.85 5.45 7.59
CA ILE A 159 -7.57 5.19 8.83
C ILE A 159 -8.69 4.19 8.53
N SER A 160 -8.64 3.05 9.18
CA SER A 160 -9.67 2.01 9.06
C SER A 160 -10.95 2.40 9.82
N THR A 161 -12.07 1.75 9.52
CA THR A 161 -13.36 2.00 10.16
C THR A 161 -13.23 1.99 11.69
N PRO A 162 -13.58 3.08 12.41
CA PRO A 162 -13.53 3.14 13.86
C PRO A 162 -14.66 2.30 14.50
N ILE A 163 -14.48 1.90 15.76
CA ILE A 163 -15.58 1.30 16.54
C ILE A 163 -16.59 2.42 16.83
N PRO A 164 -17.88 2.27 16.45
CA PRO A 164 -18.89 3.29 16.73
C PRO A 164 -19.13 3.46 18.24
N ASP A 165 -19.32 4.69 18.70
CA ASP A 165 -19.60 4.98 20.13
C ASP A 165 -20.96 4.48 20.58
N VAL A 166 -21.89 4.32 19.64
CA VAL A 166 -23.21 3.74 19.86
C VAL A 166 -23.40 2.54 18.94
N ASN A 167 -24.20 1.59 19.37
CA ASN A 167 -24.50 0.41 18.55
C ASN A 167 -25.07 0.85 17.22
N SER A 168 -24.32 0.67 16.17
CA SER A 168 -24.69 1.07 14.82
C SER A 168 -24.03 0.18 13.78
N GLY A 169 -24.54 0.21 12.57
CA GLY A 169 -24.00 -0.52 11.46
C GLY A 169 -24.37 0.10 10.13
N LYS A 170 -23.66 -0.31 9.11
CA LYS A 170 -23.90 0.12 7.74
C LYS A 170 -23.89 -1.10 6.83
N PHE A 171 -24.75 -1.08 5.83
CA PHE A 171 -24.73 -2.03 4.73
C PHE A 171 -24.81 -1.25 3.42
N THR A 172 -23.87 -1.51 2.54
CA THR A 172 -23.83 -0.92 1.19
C THR A 172 -23.69 -2.04 0.17
N GLN A 173 -24.54 -2.02 -0.85
CA GLN A 173 -24.47 -2.93 -1.97
C GLN A 173 -24.46 -2.14 -3.27
N GLU A 174 -23.46 -2.40 -4.11
CA GLU A 174 -23.31 -1.74 -5.39
C GLU A 174 -23.25 -2.77 -6.52
N PHE A 175 -23.84 -2.39 -7.65
CA PHE A 175 -23.86 -3.16 -8.89
C PHE A 175 -23.38 -2.28 -10.02
N GLY A 176 -22.58 -2.83 -10.91
CA GLY A 176 -22.00 -2.09 -12.03
C GLY A 176 -21.89 -2.90 -13.30
N GLN A 177 -21.28 -2.31 -14.30
CA GLN A 177 -20.95 -3.00 -15.55
C GLN A 177 -19.91 -4.09 -15.32
N ASN A 178 -19.76 -5.03 -16.26
CA ASN A 178 -18.80 -6.12 -16.22
C ASN A 178 -18.93 -6.99 -14.96
N GLY A 179 -20.16 -7.33 -14.57
CA GLY A 179 -20.40 -8.15 -13.39
C GLY A 179 -19.94 -7.53 -12.06
N MET A 180 -19.66 -6.22 -12.04
CA MET A 180 -19.19 -5.54 -10.83
C MET A 180 -20.20 -5.66 -9.71
N LEU A 181 -19.73 -6.17 -8.59
CA LEU A 181 -20.46 -6.29 -7.33
C LEU A 181 -19.55 -5.85 -6.20
N ARG A 182 -20.02 -4.88 -5.39
CA ARG A 182 -19.34 -4.48 -4.16
C ARG A 182 -20.32 -4.56 -2.99
N THR A 183 -19.91 -5.29 -1.97
CA THR A 183 -20.60 -5.41 -0.69
C THR A 183 -19.72 -4.83 0.40
N HIS A 184 -20.23 -3.90 1.18
CA HIS A 184 -19.57 -3.38 2.37
C HIS A 184 -20.57 -3.37 3.52
N ALA A 185 -20.22 -4.03 4.61
CA ALA A 185 -21.05 -4.05 5.81
C ALA A 185 -20.19 -4.02 7.06
N TYR A 186 -20.63 -3.27 8.05
CA TYR A 186 -20.07 -3.34 9.39
C TYR A 186 -21.15 -3.20 10.45
N TYR A 187 -20.87 -3.71 11.62
CA TYR A 187 -21.64 -3.48 12.83
C TYR A 187 -20.70 -3.39 14.04
N GLY A 188 -20.94 -2.43 14.90
CA GLY A 188 -20.12 -2.22 16.09
C GLY A 188 -20.83 -1.33 17.11
N GLY A 189 -20.13 -1.09 18.22
CA GLY A 189 -20.61 -0.22 19.29
C GLY A 189 -19.84 -0.42 20.59
N VAL A 190 -20.21 0.38 21.59
CA VAL A 190 -19.62 0.38 22.93
C VAL A 190 -20.68 -0.01 23.96
N SER A 191 -20.30 -0.84 24.93
CA SER A 191 -21.09 -1.21 26.08
C SER A 191 -20.23 -1.17 27.35
N GLY A 192 -20.47 -0.18 28.20
CA GLY A 192 -19.59 0.09 29.34
C GLY A 192 -18.18 0.42 28.87
N ASN A 193 -17.19 -0.32 29.34
CA ASN A 193 -15.79 -0.14 29.00
C ASN A 193 -15.34 -0.96 27.76
N LEU A 194 -16.25 -1.71 27.14
CA LEU A 194 -15.92 -2.59 26.01
C LEU A 194 -16.52 -2.05 24.72
N GLY A 195 -15.69 -1.94 23.70
CA GLY A 195 -16.09 -1.63 22.33
C GLY A 195 -15.77 -2.79 21.38
N GLY A 196 -16.51 -2.91 20.29
CA GLY A 196 -16.26 -3.92 19.26
C GLY A 196 -16.78 -3.52 17.90
N LEU A 197 -16.12 -4.02 16.85
CA LEU A 197 -16.49 -3.84 15.46
C LEU A 197 -16.21 -5.15 14.69
N VAL A 198 -17.14 -5.51 13.82
CA VAL A 198 -16.91 -6.48 12.74
C VAL A 198 -17.28 -5.84 11.42
N GLU A 199 -16.39 -5.95 10.45
CA GLU A 199 -16.56 -5.37 9.11
C GLU A 199 -16.20 -6.40 8.05
N ILE A 200 -16.99 -6.43 6.97
CA ILE A 200 -16.71 -7.21 5.78
C ILE A 200 -16.74 -6.30 4.55
N HIS A 201 -15.80 -6.52 3.65
CA HIS A 201 -15.79 -5.89 2.34
C HIS A 201 -15.52 -6.92 1.27
N GLU A 202 -16.35 -6.97 0.24
CA GLU A 202 -16.18 -7.81 -0.95
C GLU A 202 -16.31 -6.93 -2.19
N HIS A 203 -15.38 -7.07 -3.13
CA HIS A 203 -15.41 -6.38 -4.41
C HIS A 203 -14.97 -7.31 -5.51
N LYS A 204 -15.79 -7.46 -6.55
CA LYS A 204 -15.49 -8.29 -7.72
C LYS A 204 -15.96 -7.67 -9.02
N SER A 205 -15.36 -8.11 -10.11
CA SER A 205 -15.75 -7.79 -11.48
C SER A 205 -15.29 -8.91 -12.40
N ASP A 206 -16.04 -9.17 -13.48
CA ASP A 206 -15.65 -10.12 -14.55
C ASP A 206 -14.59 -9.52 -15.50
N GLY A 207 -14.18 -8.25 -15.29
CA GLY A 207 -13.21 -7.57 -16.11
C GLY A 207 -13.80 -6.91 -17.35
N PHE A 208 -12.96 -6.17 -18.04
CA PHE A 208 -13.36 -5.41 -19.24
C PHE A 208 -12.49 -5.70 -20.48
N ASP A 209 -11.44 -6.49 -20.33
CA ASP A 209 -10.55 -6.88 -21.41
C ASP A 209 -11.05 -8.12 -22.15
N SER A 210 -10.54 -8.34 -23.35
CA SER A 210 -10.85 -9.49 -24.19
C SER A 210 -9.57 -10.27 -24.50
N ILE A 211 -9.51 -11.52 -24.11
CA ILE A 211 -8.38 -12.40 -24.41
C ILE A 211 -8.54 -12.95 -25.83
N ALA A 212 -7.60 -12.63 -26.71
CA ALA A 212 -7.64 -13.01 -28.12
C ALA A 212 -7.74 -14.53 -28.29
N ASN A 213 -8.72 -14.96 -29.10
CA ASN A 213 -8.99 -16.35 -29.48
C ASN A 213 -9.36 -17.30 -28.31
N VAL A 214 -9.44 -16.79 -27.07
CA VAL A 214 -9.70 -17.59 -25.88
C VAL A 214 -11.00 -17.16 -25.22
N GLY A 215 -11.20 -15.85 -25.01
CA GLY A 215 -12.21 -15.34 -24.10
C GLY A 215 -11.84 -15.63 -22.64
N GLY A 216 -12.80 -15.51 -21.74
CA GLY A 216 -12.61 -15.80 -20.32
C GLY A 216 -12.67 -14.56 -19.45
N ASP A 217 -12.50 -14.76 -18.14
CA ASP A 217 -12.47 -13.72 -17.14
C ASP A 217 -11.16 -12.92 -17.21
N THR A 218 -11.24 -11.63 -16.98
CA THR A 218 -10.10 -10.72 -16.88
C THR A 218 -10.23 -9.81 -15.67
N GLY A 219 -11.09 -10.18 -14.76
CA GLY A 219 -11.46 -9.40 -13.59
C GLY A 219 -10.74 -9.80 -12.33
N PHE A 220 -11.46 -9.68 -11.22
CA PHE A 220 -10.91 -9.98 -9.90
C PHE A 220 -12.01 -10.26 -8.88
N ASN A 221 -11.62 -10.90 -7.79
CA ASN A 221 -12.39 -11.00 -6.55
C ASN A 221 -11.47 -10.65 -5.39
N LYS A 222 -11.86 -9.67 -4.57
CA LYS A 222 -11.13 -9.24 -3.37
C LYS A 222 -12.08 -9.20 -2.20
N SER A 223 -11.65 -9.74 -1.06
CA SER A 223 -12.42 -9.74 0.18
C SER A 223 -11.55 -9.41 1.39
N ASP A 224 -12.11 -8.63 2.33
CA ASP A 224 -11.50 -8.28 3.60
C ASP A 224 -12.47 -8.58 4.73
N ILE A 225 -11.95 -9.07 5.85
CA ILE A 225 -12.67 -9.23 7.12
C ILE A 225 -11.86 -8.51 8.19
N LEU A 226 -12.45 -7.47 8.79
CA LEU A 226 -11.84 -6.69 9.87
C LEU A 226 -12.61 -6.91 11.18
N ILE A 227 -11.88 -7.18 12.25
CA ILE A 227 -12.41 -7.26 13.61
C ILE A 227 -11.60 -6.32 14.51
N LYS A 228 -12.30 -5.50 15.29
CA LYS A 228 -11.70 -4.69 16.36
C LYS A 228 -12.37 -5.00 17.70
N ALA A 229 -11.57 -4.98 18.75
CA ALA A 229 -12.05 -5.04 20.13
C ALA A 229 -11.28 -4.02 20.97
N ARG A 230 -11.99 -3.19 21.76
CA ARG A 230 -11.41 -2.13 22.58
C ARG A 230 -11.84 -2.28 24.03
N TYR A 231 -10.90 -2.10 24.93
CA TYR A 231 -11.18 -1.84 26.34
C TYR A 231 -10.74 -0.42 26.67
N GLU A 232 -11.64 0.35 27.29
CA GLU A 232 -11.41 1.76 27.63
C GLU A 232 -11.74 2.00 29.10
N THR A 233 -10.89 2.76 29.79
CA THR A 233 -11.11 3.15 31.19
C THR A 233 -10.45 4.49 31.49
N GLY A 234 -11.27 5.50 31.83
CA GLY A 234 -10.82 6.88 31.94
C GLY A 234 -10.17 7.36 30.64
N ASP A 235 -8.97 7.91 30.74
CA ASP A 235 -8.21 8.44 29.61
C ASP A 235 -7.30 7.39 28.94
N HIS A 236 -7.61 6.10 29.11
CA HIS A 236 -6.80 4.98 28.60
C HIS A 236 -7.63 4.04 27.75
N SER A 237 -7.09 3.62 26.63
CA SER A 237 -7.67 2.59 25.79
C SER A 237 -6.66 1.55 25.32
N LEU A 238 -7.13 0.33 25.11
CA LEU A 238 -6.38 -0.78 24.53
C LEU A 238 -7.22 -1.39 23.41
N THR A 239 -6.76 -1.26 22.17
CA THR A 239 -7.48 -1.73 20.97
C THR A 239 -6.72 -2.88 20.33
N PHE A 240 -7.39 -4.02 20.19
CA PHE A 240 -6.97 -5.13 19.34
C PHE A 240 -7.61 -4.99 17.97
N LYS A 241 -6.83 -5.21 16.91
CA LYS A 241 -7.26 -5.26 15.52
C LYS A 241 -6.79 -6.55 14.86
N MET A 242 -7.65 -7.18 14.08
CA MET A 242 -7.35 -8.31 13.21
C MET A 242 -7.98 -8.06 11.85
N LEU A 243 -7.21 -8.24 10.79
CA LEU A 243 -7.64 -8.10 9.41
C LEU A 243 -7.17 -9.33 8.61
N GLU A 244 -8.09 -9.96 7.89
CA GLU A 244 -7.79 -10.97 6.88
C GLU A 244 -8.11 -10.41 5.50
N VAL A 245 -7.23 -10.63 4.53
CA VAL A 245 -7.39 -10.19 3.14
C VAL A 245 -7.18 -11.37 2.20
N ASP A 246 -7.96 -11.43 1.13
CA ASP A 246 -7.85 -12.42 0.07
C ASP A 246 -8.14 -11.75 -1.28
N GLU A 247 -7.32 -12.02 -2.31
CA GLU A 247 -7.51 -11.49 -3.65
C GLU A 247 -7.09 -12.51 -4.69
N VAL A 248 -7.98 -12.78 -5.64
CA VAL A 248 -7.66 -13.44 -6.91
C VAL A 248 -7.93 -12.45 -8.03
N SER A 249 -6.96 -12.26 -8.92
CA SER A 249 -7.07 -11.29 -10.02
C SER A 249 -6.50 -11.87 -11.30
N ASP A 250 -7.37 -12.03 -12.32
CA ASP A 250 -7.00 -12.53 -13.66
C ASP A 250 -6.29 -11.45 -14.51
N GLN A 251 -5.52 -10.60 -13.88
CA GLN A 251 -4.83 -9.48 -14.49
C GLN A 251 -3.48 -9.89 -15.11
N SER A 252 -3.21 -9.38 -16.30
CA SER A 252 -1.93 -9.57 -16.97
C SER A 252 -0.96 -8.41 -16.71
N TYR A 253 0.32 -8.74 -16.58
CA TYR A 253 1.40 -7.74 -16.58
C TYR A 253 1.85 -7.37 -18.00
N VAL A 254 1.35 -8.07 -19.02
CA VAL A 254 1.78 -7.91 -20.42
C VAL A 254 1.05 -6.75 -21.05
N GLY A 255 1.79 -5.71 -21.43
CA GLY A 255 1.27 -4.59 -22.22
C GLY A 255 1.09 -4.95 -23.69
N LEU A 256 0.41 -4.09 -24.44
CA LEU A 256 0.19 -4.23 -25.88
C LEU A 256 1.32 -3.59 -26.70
N SER A 257 1.60 -4.13 -27.89
CA SER A 257 2.34 -3.38 -28.91
C SER A 257 1.51 -2.17 -29.37
N GLY A 258 2.17 -1.15 -29.93
CA GLY A 258 1.48 0.03 -30.46
C GLY A 258 0.45 -0.32 -31.53
N ALA A 259 0.73 -1.31 -32.37
CA ALA A 259 -0.20 -1.78 -33.40
C ALA A 259 -1.45 -2.42 -32.78
N SER A 260 -1.26 -3.32 -31.82
CA SER A 260 -2.37 -3.97 -31.10
C SER A 260 -3.20 -2.99 -30.28
N PHE A 261 -2.55 -2.04 -29.59
CA PHE A 261 -3.23 -1.00 -28.84
C PHE A 261 -4.11 -0.12 -29.73
N ASN A 262 -3.60 0.31 -30.88
CA ASN A 262 -4.36 1.13 -31.80
C ASN A 262 -5.54 0.37 -32.47
N ALA A 263 -5.40 -0.96 -32.64
CA ALA A 263 -6.47 -1.80 -33.16
C ALA A 263 -7.57 -2.06 -32.09
N ASN A 264 -7.18 -2.40 -30.88
CA ASN A 264 -8.08 -2.65 -29.76
C ASN A 264 -7.37 -2.44 -28.42
N PRO A 265 -7.56 -1.30 -27.73
CA PRO A 265 -6.90 -1.01 -26.46
C PRO A 265 -7.33 -1.91 -25.29
N ARG A 266 -8.41 -2.69 -25.46
CA ARG A 266 -8.91 -3.68 -24.47
C ARG A 266 -8.57 -5.12 -24.85
N LEU A 267 -7.56 -5.29 -25.72
CA LEU A 267 -7.07 -6.61 -26.07
C LEU A 267 -6.11 -7.14 -25.02
N ARG A 268 -6.17 -8.43 -24.75
CA ARG A 268 -5.09 -9.21 -24.14
C ARG A 268 -4.63 -10.28 -25.10
N TYR A 269 -3.34 -10.54 -25.17
CA TYR A 269 -2.81 -11.62 -26.03
C TYR A 269 -3.25 -12.99 -25.50
N GLY A 270 -3.57 -13.93 -26.41
CA GLY A 270 -4.00 -15.28 -26.06
C GLY A 270 -3.03 -16.03 -25.14
N MET A 271 -1.71 -15.75 -25.24
CA MET A 271 -0.70 -16.34 -24.38
C MET A 271 -0.82 -15.94 -22.89
N THR A 272 -1.60 -14.89 -22.57
CA THR A 272 -1.81 -14.42 -21.18
C THR A 272 -3.05 -15.02 -20.52
N GLN A 273 -3.64 -16.05 -21.12
CA GLN A 273 -4.88 -16.67 -20.64
C GLN A 273 -4.80 -17.28 -19.22
N TYR A 274 -3.58 -17.56 -18.76
CA TYR A 274 -3.31 -18.09 -17.42
C TYR A 274 -2.67 -17.08 -16.48
N ASP A 275 -2.52 -15.81 -16.93
CA ASP A 275 -1.99 -14.77 -16.04
C ASP A 275 -2.99 -14.51 -14.92
N GLU A 276 -2.55 -14.78 -13.69
CA GLU A 276 -3.35 -14.66 -12.48
C GLU A 276 -2.47 -14.22 -11.32
N MET A 277 -3.00 -13.39 -10.44
CA MET A 277 -2.39 -13.01 -9.19
C MET A 277 -3.24 -13.49 -8.03
N ASN A 278 -2.65 -14.29 -7.16
CA ASN A 278 -3.23 -14.75 -5.91
C ASN A 278 -2.52 -14.07 -4.75
N ASN A 279 -3.28 -13.39 -3.90
CA ASN A 279 -2.78 -12.72 -2.70
C ASN A 279 -3.62 -13.13 -1.50
N ASP A 280 -2.98 -13.39 -0.39
CA ASP A 280 -3.63 -13.56 0.90
C ASP A 280 -2.77 -12.96 2.02
N GLY A 281 -3.38 -12.50 3.10
CA GLY A 281 -2.64 -11.94 4.22
C GLY A 281 -3.46 -11.78 5.48
N ASP A 282 -2.72 -11.80 6.60
CA ASP A 282 -3.20 -11.55 7.95
C ASP A 282 -2.49 -10.35 8.54
N GLN A 283 -3.23 -9.47 9.22
CA GLN A 283 -2.67 -8.38 10.02
C GLN A 283 -3.27 -8.41 11.40
N LYS A 284 -2.42 -8.35 12.41
CA LYS A 284 -2.82 -8.29 13.82
C LYS A 284 -2.08 -7.18 14.52
N SER A 285 -2.78 -6.40 15.32
CA SER A 285 -2.14 -5.37 16.13
C SER A 285 -2.83 -5.18 17.47
N LEU A 286 -2.05 -4.68 18.43
CA LEU A 286 -2.53 -4.24 19.73
C LEU A 286 -1.99 -2.83 19.95
N THR A 287 -2.88 -1.86 20.14
CA THR A 287 -2.54 -0.45 20.31
C THR A 287 -3.07 0.06 21.65
N TYR A 288 -2.19 0.62 22.46
CA TYR A 288 -2.51 1.34 23.68
C TYR A 288 -2.45 2.84 23.41
N LEU A 289 -3.48 3.57 23.86
CA LEU A 289 -3.52 5.04 23.94
C LEU A 289 -3.76 5.41 25.41
N GLY A 290 -2.98 6.35 25.93
CA GLY A 290 -3.15 6.83 27.28
C GLY A 290 -2.77 8.29 27.44
N ASP A 291 -3.63 9.07 28.07
CA ASP A 291 -3.42 10.48 28.41
C ASP A 291 -3.15 10.59 29.91
N PHE A 292 -2.01 11.19 30.30
CA PHE A 292 -1.53 11.41 31.65
C PHE A 292 -1.28 12.90 31.88
N GLU A 293 -2.30 13.66 32.18
CA GLU A 293 -2.23 15.14 32.31
C GLU A 293 -1.63 15.80 31.07
N ASN A 294 -0.30 16.02 31.05
CA ASN A 294 0.42 16.67 29.93
C ASN A 294 1.21 15.67 29.08
N ILE A 295 1.06 14.37 29.31
CA ILE A 295 1.79 13.33 28.56
C ILE A 295 0.78 12.43 27.88
N ARG A 296 0.88 12.32 26.57
CA ARG A 296 0.16 11.31 25.77
C ARG A 296 1.12 10.20 25.36
N VAL A 297 0.71 8.97 25.57
CA VAL A 297 1.46 7.77 25.17
C VAL A 297 0.66 6.98 24.16
N ILE A 298 1.29 6.64 23.04
CA ILE A 298 0.77 5.72 22.02
C ILE A 298 1.77 4.59 21.88
N ALA A 299 1.34 3.34 22.08
CA ALA A 299 2.20 2.18 21.94
C ALA A 299 1.49 1.10 21.12
N SER A 300 2.15 0.54 20.12
CA SER A 300 1.58 -0.50 19.27
C SER A 300 2.56 -1.65 19.11
N THR A 301 2.03 -2.87 19.00
CA THR A 301 2.74 -4.03 18.49
C THR A 301 1.91 -4.66 17.38
N TRP A 302 2.58 -5.25 16.38
CA TRP A 302 1.92 -5.85 15.23
C TRP A 302 2.66 -7.06 14.70
N SER A 303 1.92 -7.88 13.96
CA SER A 303 2.44 -8.97 13.13
C SER A 303 1.58 -9.06 11.87
N ASN A 304 2.20 -8.88 10.72
CA ASN A 304 1.58 -8.89 9.41
C ASN A 304 2.26 -9.95 8.55
N ASP A 305 1.48 -10.88 8.05
CA ASP A 305 1.89 -11.87 7.07
C ASP A 305 1.21 -11.59 5.74
N TYR A 306 1.95 -11.70 4.64
CA TYR A 306 1.41 -11.48 3.31
C TYR A 306 2.03 -12.46 2.32
N HIS A 307 1.19 -13.14 1.55
CA HIS A 307 1.60 -14.03 0.47
C HIS A 307 1.13 -13.48 -0.86
N ARG A 308 1.96 -13.65 -1.88
CA ARG A 308 1.67 -13.29 -3.24
C ARG A 308 2.24 -14.29 -4.21
N ASP A 309 1.41 -14.90 -5.05
CA ASP A 309 1.86 -15.62 -6.24
C ASP A 309 1.31 -14.95 -7.50
N TRP A 310 2.17 -14.32 -8.27
CA TRP A 310 1.82 -13.79 -9.57
C TRP A 310 2.29 -14.73 -10.66
N PHE A 311 1.39 -15.58 -11.14
CA PHE A 311 1.60 -16.43 -12.30
C PHE A 311 1.41 -15.62 -13.56
N LYS A 312 2.43 -15.48 -14.40
CA LYS A 312 2.40 -14.58 -15.55
C LYS A 312 3.41 -14.92 -16.63
N VAL A 313 3.14 -14.49 -17.86
CA VAL A 313 4.08 -14.60 -18.97
C VAL A 313 5.39 -13.88 -18.65
N ASP A 314 6.50 -14.61 -18.69
CA ASP A 314 7.88 -14.14 -18.56
C ASP A 314 8.57 -14.07 -19.95
N LYS A 315 8.34 -15.09 -20.77
CA LYS A 315 8.86 -15.17 -22.14
C LYS A 315 7.76 -15.54 -23.13
N ALA A 316 7.62 -14.74 -24.17
CA ALA A 316 6.69 -15.00 -25.27
C ALA A 316 7.31 -15.90 -26.37
N ASN A 317 8.63 -16.10 -26.34
CA ASN A 317 9.37 -16.89 -27.31
C ASN A 317 10.59 -17.54 -26.63
N ASN A 318 10.33 -18.54 -25.77
CA ASN A 318 11.38 -19.12 -24.90
C ASN A 318 12.58 -19.68 -25.67
N ASN A 319 12.37 -20.20 -26.88
CA ASN A 319 13.41 -20.76 -27.73
C ASN A 319 14.12 -19.73 -28.63
N SER A 320 13.70 -18.46 -28.60
CA SER A 320 14.18 -17.40 -29.51
C SER A 320 14.03 -17.74 -31.01
N ASP A 321 12.92 -18.37 -31.33
CA ASP A 321 12.61 -18.77 -32.71
C ASP A 321 12.30 -17.53 -33.59
N HIS A 322 12.26 -17.74 -34.88
CA HIS A 322 11.91 -16.72 -35.88
C HIS A 322 12.79 -15.45 -35.86
N GLY A 323 14.00 -15.55 -35.26
CA GLY A 323 14.93 -14.42 -35.16
C GLY A 323 14.48 -13.33 -34.17
N VAL A 324 13.61 -13.67 -33.26
CA VAL A 324 13.07 -12.76 -32.20
C VAL A 324 13.57 -13.17 -30.83
N GLY A 325 13.95 -12.21 -29.98
CA GLY A 325 14.39 -12.47 -28.62
C GLY A 325 13.29 -13.10 -27.75
N SER A 326 13.67 -13.71 -26.61
CA SER A 326 12.77 -14.55 -25.82
C SER A 326 11.88 -13.80 -24.81
N GLY A 327 12.39 -12.76 -24.15
CA GLY A 327 11.63 -12.04 -23.13
C GLY A 327 10.39 -11.34 -23.69
N ILE A 328 9.27 -11.35 -22.97
CA ILE A 328 8.02 -10.71 -23.43
C ILE A 328 8.24 -9.24 -23.81
N ASN A 329 8.96 -8.47 -23.01
CA ASN A 329 9.25 -7.06 -23.29
C ASN A 329 10.11 -6.89 -24.54
N ASN A 330 11.04 -7.82 -24.83
CA ASN A 330 11.85 -7.79 -26.04
C ASN A 330 11.01 -8.08 -27.29
N VAL A 331 10.05 -8.99 -27.19
CA VAL A 331 9.11 -9.29 -28.29
C VAL A 331 8.22 -8.08 -28.58
N ILE A 332 7.67 -7.43 -27.53
CA ILE A 332 6.87 -6.20 -27.67
C ILE A 332 7.72 -5.07 -28.28
N ALA A 333 8.94 -4.87 -27.81
CA ALA A 333 9.85 -3.85 -28.34
C ALA A 333 10.20 -4.10 -29.81
N ALA A 334 10.45 -5.36 -30.20
CA ALA A 334 10.69 -5.73 -31.58
C ALA A 334 9.46 -5.50 -32.48
N ALA A 335 8.26 -5.82 -32.00
CA ALA A 335 7.01 -5.53 -32.72
C ALA A 335 6.83 -4.02 -32.91
N ASN A 336 7.08 -3.22 -31.87
CA ASN A 336 7.04 -1.75 -31.95
C ASN A 336 8.11 -1.17 -32.90
N ALA A 337 9.22 -1.87 -33.09
CA ALA A 337 10.23 -1.52 -34.11
C ALA A 337 9.88 -2.01 -35.54
N GLY A 338 8.69 -2.58 -35.75
CA GLY A 338 8.21 -3.04 -37.04
C GLY A 338 8.62 -4.46 -37.45
N ASN A 339 9.10 -5.29 -36.49
CA ASN A 339 9.40 -6.69 -36.75
C ASN A 339 8.10 -7.50 -36.89
N ALA A 340 7.81 -7.96 -38.11
CA ALA A 340 6.58 -8.68 -38.42
C ALA A 340 6.47 -10.03 -37.70
N ASN A 341 7.58 -10.76 -37.50
CA ASN A 341 7.55 -12.03 -36.77
C ASN A 341 7.24 -11.79 -35.27
N ALA A 342 7.76 -10.72 -34.70
CA ALA A 342 7.44 -10.36 -33.32
C ALA A 342 5.96 -10.03 -33.12
N GLN A 343 5.36 -9.27 -34.06
CA GLN A 343 3.92 -9.01 -34.04
C GLN A 343 3.12 -10.31 -34.22
N ALA A 344 3.49 -11.16 -35.18
CA ALA A 344 2.83 -12.43 -35.43
C ALA A 344 2.92 -13.41 -34.24
N ILE A 345 4.01 -13.37 -33.46
CA ILE A 345 4.12 -14.10 -32.19
C ILE A 345 3.09 -13.58 -31.18
N LEU A 346 2.98 -12.26 -31.03
CA LEU A 346 2.01 -11.64 -30.10
C LEU A 346 0.56 -11.94 -30.50
N ASP A 347 0.26 -11.91 -31.79
CA ASP A 347 -1.06 -12.19 -32.35
C ASP A 347 -1.41 -13.69 -32.36
N GLY A 348 -0.45 -14.56 -32.01
CA GLY A 348 -0.63 -16.01 -31.97
C GLY A 348 -0.60 -16.69 -33.36
N GLU A 349 -0.11 -16.01 -34.37
CA GLU A 349 -0.01 -16.54 -35.75
C GLU A 349 1.20 -17.46 -35.94
N LEU A 350 2.22 -17.33 -35.08
CA LEU A 350 3.41 -18.18 -35.07
C LEU A 350 3.43 -19.10 -33.85
N ALA A 351 3.73 -20.37 -34.11
CA ALA A 351 3.93 -21.36 -33.05
C ALA A 351 5.27 -21.11 -32.36
N VAL A 352 5.23 -20.87 -31.06
CA VAL A 352 6.39 -20.64 -30.19
C VAL A 352 6.17 -21.27 -28.83
N GLN A 353 7.27 -21.47 -28.10
CA GLN A 353 7.23 -21.86 -26.71
C GLN A 353 7.06 -20.64 -25.81
N VAL A 354 6.02 -20.63 -24.97
CA VAL A 354 5.72 -19.58 -23.99
C VAL A 354 6.12 -20.06 -22.60
N LYS A 355 6.80 -19.22 -21.82
CA LYS A 355 7.22 -19.52 -20.45
C LYS A 355 6.50 -18.59 -19.48
N LEU A 356 5.75 -19.18 -18.57
CA LEU A 356 5.08 -18.50 -17.48
C LEU A 356 5.89 -18.69 -16.19
N LYS A 357 5.80 -17.71 -15.28
CA LYS A 357 6.56 -17.64 -14.06
C LYS A 357 5.64 -17.47 -12.86
N HIS A 358 5.77 -18.35 -11.89
CA HIS A 358 5.27 -18.13 -10.55
C HIS A 358 6.19 -17.14 -9.83
N ASN A 359 5.73 -15.90 -9.68
CA ASN A 359 6.45 -14.91 -8.89
C ASN A 359 5.99 -14.99 -7.43
N ASN A 360 6.22 -16.17 -6.83
CA ASN A 360 5.73 -16.57 -5.53
C ASN A 360 6.62 -16.03 -4.41
N ARG A 361 6.01 -15.27 -3.47
CA ARG A 361 6.70 -14.61 -2.36
C ARG A 361 5.85 -14.59 -1.10
N PHE A 362 6.52 -14.83 0.02
CA PHE A 362 5.99 -14.69 1.36
C PHE A 362 6.72 -13.53 2.04
N TYR A 363 5.95 -12.68 2.70
CA TYR A 363 6.46 -11.52 3.42
C TYR A 363 6.01 -11.58 4.87
N THR A 364 6.88 -11.13 5.77
CA THR A 364 6.54 -10.86 7.17
C THR A 364 6.92 -9.42 7.51
N ASN A 365 6.18 -8.80 8.41
CA ASN A 365 6.44 -7.47 8.93
C ASN A 365 5.89 -7.41 10.35
N GLU A 366 6.78 -7.47 11.34
CA GLU A 366 6.39 -7.49 12.74
C GLU A 366 7.25 -6.56 13.59
N GLY A 367 6.72 -6.09 14.71
CA GLY A 367 7.47 -5.20 15.58
C GLY A 367 6.62 -4.54 16.65
N TYR A 368 7.24 -3.53 17.26
CA TYR A 368 6.59 -2.64 18.22
C TYR A 368 7.08 -1.21 18.04
N GLN A 369 6.24 -0.28 18.41
CA GLN A 369 6.57 1.15 18.41
C GLN A 369 5.89 1.85 19.56
N PHE A 370 6.49 2.97 19.98
CA PHE A 370 5.82 3.88 20.90
C PHE A 370 6.12 5.34 20.53
N LYS A 371 5.18 6.19 20.87
CA LYS A 371 5.27 7.64 20.74
C LYS A 371 4.83 8.28 22.05
N VAL A 372 5.61 9.22 22.55
CA VAL A 372 5.31 10.03 23.72
C VAL A 372 5.25 11.48 23.30
N ILE A 373 4.15 12.15 23.61
CA ILE A 373 3.94 13.57 23.34
C ILE A 373 3.76 14.27 24.68
N THR A 374 4.46 15.39 24.89
CA THR A 374 4.33 16.17 26.13
C THR A 374 4.38 17.67 25.82
N ASP A 375 3.48 18.42 26.44
CA ASP A 375 3.42 19.87 26.31
C ASP A 375 4.07 20.54 27.53
N ILE A 376 5.10 21.35 27.28
CA ILE A 376 5.85 22.08 28.31
C ILE A 376 5.92 23.56 27.88
N ASN A 377 5.14 24.42 28.53
CA ASN A 377 5.00 25.84 28.18
C ASN A 377 4.54 26.03 26.72
N ASN A 378 5.43 26.53 25.86
CA ASN A 378 5.19 26.75 24.43
C ASN A 378 5.82 25.68 23.53
N HIS A 379 6.31 24.58 24.10
CA HIS A 379 6.88 23.44 23.40
C HIS A 379 5.93 22.25 23.44
N SER A 380 5.71 21.62 22.29
CA SER A 380 5.09 20.29 22.17
C SER A 380 6.16 19.32 21.69
N LEU A 381 6.70 18.55 22.63
CA LEU A 381 7.78 17.61 22.39
C LEU A 381 7.21 16.23 22.04
N THR A 382 7.64 15.68 20.95
CA THR A 382 7.31 14.30 20.53
C THR A 382 8.60 13.48 20.50
N PHE A 383 8.58 12.33 21.17
CA PHE A 383 9.59 11.30 21.04
C PHE A 383 8.94 10.02 20.51
N GLY A 384 9.58 9.37 19.56
CA GLY A 384 9.13 8.08 19.03
C GLY A 384 10.25 7.09 18.87
N TYR A 385 9.89 5.82 19.02
CA TYR A 385 10.76 4.67 18.86
C TYR A 385 10.01 3.56 18.11
N ARG A 386 10.71 2.86 17.23
CA ARG A 386 10.22 1.66 16.54
C ARG A 386 11.34 0.64 16.45
N ASP A 387 11.00 -0.62 16.72
CA ASP A 387 11.84 -1.79 16.50
C ASP A 387 11.04 -2.82 15.75
N MET A 388 11.58 -3.33 14.64
CA MET A 388 10.85 -4.24 13.76
C MET A 388 11.77 -5.14 12.95
N GLU A 389 11.22 -6.27 12.55
CA GLU A 389 11.79 -7.16 11.55
C GLU A 389 10.86 -7.25 10.34
N ASP A 390 11.40 -7.25 9.14
CA ASP A 390 10.68 -7.63 7.94
C ASP A 390 11.44 -8.61 7.07
N SER A 391 10.72 -9.42 6.29
CA SER A 391 11.33 -10.40 5.42
C SER A 391 10.63 -10.56 4.06
N GLU A 392 11.40 -10.98 3.04
CA GLU A 392 10.91 -11.48 1.76
C GLU A 392 11.47 -12.88 1.52
N SER A 393 10.63 -13.90 1.55
CA SER A 393 10.96 -15.26 1.15
C SER A 393 10.45 -15.53 -0.26
N ARG A 394 11.36 -15.87 -1.19
CA ARG A 394 11.06 -16.06 -2.61
C ARG A 394 11.20 -17.51 -3.03
N TYR A 395 10.16 -18.03 -3.71
CA TYR A 395 10.15 -19.31 -4.41
C TYR A 395 9.61 -19.10 -5.82
N GLN A 396 10.48 -19.01 -6.83
CA GLN A 396 10.07 -18.80 -8.21
C GLN A 396 10.34 -20.05 -9.04
N ASN A 397 9.33 -20.56 -9.68
CA ASN A 397 9.40 -21.63 -10.67
C ASN A 397 8.72 -21.19 -11.97
N TYR A 398 8.75 -22.07 -12.95
CA TYR A 398 8.27 -21.79 -14.29
C TYR A 398 7.47 -22.96 -14.84
N GLU A 399 6.46 -22.62 -15.62
CA GLU A 399 5.70 -23.54 -16.46
C GLU A 399 5.85 -23.13 -17.92
N CYS A 400 5.91 -24.09 -18.83
CA CYS A 400 6.03 -23.83 -20.25
C CYS A 400 4.89 -24.43 -21.03
N PHE A 401 4.44 -23.68 -22.04
CA PHE A 401 3.33 -24.03 -22.89
C PHE A 401 3.73 -23.85 -24.36
N ASP A 402 3.20 -24.67 -25.24
CA ASP A 402 3.28 -24.41 -26.66
C ASP A 402 2.11 -23.50 -27.07
N GLN A 403 2.43 -22.35 -27.66
CA GLN A 403 1.45 -21.50 -28.30
C GLN A 403 1.14 -22.08 -29.68
N GLY A 404 -0.13 -22.35 -29.94
CA GLY A 404 -0.59 -22.74 -31.28
C GLY A 404 -0.69 -21.53 -32.22
N SER A 405 -0.94 -21.79 -33.51
CA SER A 405 -1.12 -20.78 -34.54
C SER A 405 -2.35 -19.87 -34.34
N ASN A 406 -3.18 -20.17 -33.37
CA ASN A 406 -4.36 -19.37 -32.97
C ASN A 406 -4.15 -18.60 -31.65
N GLY A 407 -2.92 -18.56 -31.13
CA GLY A 407 -2.57 -17.85 -29.90
C GLY A 407 -2.99 -18.54 -28.60
N ILE A 408 -3.46 -19.78 -28.65
CA ILE A 408 -3.93 -20.52 -27.48
C ILE A 408 -2.81 -21.45 -26.99
N ASN A 409 -2.49 -21.39 -25.69
CA ASN A 409 -1.60 -22.35 -25.05
C ASN A 409 -2.27 -23.73 -25.05
N SER A 410 -1.65 -24.71 -25.64
CA SER A 410 -2.27 -26.02 -25.91
C SER A 410 -1.69 -27.16 -25.09
N ALA A 411 -0.44 -27.05 -24.62
CA ALA A 411 0.22 -28.12 -23.87
C ALA A 411 1.16 -27.55 -22.81
N LEU A 412 1.09 -28.14 -21.62
CA LEU A 412 2.04 -27.91 -20.55
C LEU A 412 3.21 -28.91 -20.71
N TYR A 413 4.44 -28.44 -20.60
CA TYR A 413 5.61 -29.32 -20.47
C TYR A 413 6.57 -28.77 -19.40
N ASP A 414 7.33 -29.67 -18.81
CA ASP A 414 8.29 -29.30 -17.76
C ASP A 414 9.49 -28.55 -18.39
N CYS A 415 9.65 -27.29 -18.01
CA CYS A 415 10.83 -26.48 -18.33
C CYS A 415 11.42 -25.84 -17.09
N SER A 416 11.04 -26.32 -15.92
CA SER A 416 11.49 -25.82 -14.64
C SER A 416 12.99 -26.05 -14.46
N ALA A 417 13.75 -24.98 -14.24
CA ALA A 417 15.15 -25.07 -13.84
C ALA A 417 15.33 -25.35 -12.33
N GLY A 418 14.23 -25.61 -11.61
CA GLY A 418 14.20 -25.73 -10.16
C GLY A 418 14.32 -24.38 -9.43
N TYR A 419 14.10 -24.43 -8.13
CA TYR A 419 14.20 -23.25 -7.25
C TYR A 419 15.66 -23.03 -6.84
N THR A 420 16.45 -22.34 -7.65
CA THR A 420 17.88 -22.14 -7.40
C THR A 420 18.29 -20.68 -7.45
N GLY A 421 19.33 -20.30 -6.70
CA GLY A 421 19.92 -18.98 -6.72
C GLY A 421 18.91 -17.86 -6.38
N SER A 422 18.73 -16.90 -7.28
CA SER A 422 17.80 -15.77 -7.06
C SER A 422 16.33 -16.18 -7.03
N ASN A 423 15.99 -17.38 -7.50
CA ASN A 423 14.64 -17.93 -7.47
C ASN A 423 14.32 -18.63 -6.14
N ASN A 424 15.33 -18.91 -5.33
CA ASN A 424 15.21 -19.47 -3.98
C ASN A 424 16.04 -18.61 -3.02
N ARG A 425 15.42 -17.58 -2.45
CA ARG A 425 16.11 -16.65 -1.56
C ARG A 425 15.25 -16.22 -0.37
N LEU A 426 15.92 -15.84 0.70
CA LEU A 426 15.35 -15.16 1.85
C LEU A 426 16.14 -13.87 2.08
N ARG A 427 15.44 -12.77 2.24
CA ARG A 427 15.95 -11.50 2.73
C ARG A 427 15.29 -11.20 4.05
N VAL A 428 16.05 -10.69 4.99
CA VAL A 428 15.58 -10.24 6.30
C VAL A 428 16.21 -8.89 6.60
N SER A 429 15.46 -8.01 7.18
CA SER A 429 15.95 -6.74 7.72
C SER A 429 15.44 -6.59 9.16
N GLU A 430 16.37 -6.43 10.11
CA GLU A 430 16.08 -5.98 11.47
C GLU A 430 16.34 -4.47 11.51
N ALA A 431 15.41 -3.68 12.03
CA ALA A 431 15.50 -2.23 11.97
C ALA A 431 15.03 -1.56 13.25
N THR A 432 15.84 -0.65 13.75
CA THR A 432 15.52 0.22 14.88
C THR A 432 15.49 1.67 14.42
N SER A 433 14.46 2.41 14.77
CA SER A 433 14.39 3.83 14.50
C SER A 433 13.90 4.62 15.70
N TYR A 434 14.44 5.82 15.85
CA TYR A 434 13.97 6.77 16.86
C TYR A 434 13.93 8.19 16.28
N TYR A 435 12.99 8.98 16.77
CA TYR A 435 12.89 10.38 16.37
C TYR A 435 12.50 11.25 17.54
N ILE A 436 12.91 12.52 17.44
CA ILE A 436 12.48 13.60 18.33
C ILE A 436 12.00 14.77 17.48
N GLU A 437 10.89 15.36 17.88
CA GLU A 437 10.34 16.54 17.24
C GLU A 437 9.95 17.54 18.34
N ASP A 438 10.30 18.82 18.15
CA ASP A 438 9.86 19.93 18.99
C ASP A 438 9.07 20.93 18.16
N LYS A 439 7.82 21.15 18.52
CA LYS A 439 6.93 22.16 17.96
C LYS A 439 6.83 23.32 18.94
N ILE A 440 7.42 24.48 18.56
CA ILE A 440 7.56 25.64 19.42
C ILE A 440 6.57 26.73 18.98
N THR A 441 5.63 27.12 19.83
CA THR A 441 4.63 28.16 19.56
C THR A 441 5.07 29.50 20.13
N LEU A 442 5.30 30.48 19.26
CA LEU A 442 5.75 31.84 19.59
C LEU A 442 4.76 32.88 19.07
N GLY A 443 3.61 32.98 19.72
CA GLY A 443 2.50 33.83 19.24
C GLY A 443 1.96 33.37 17.89
N ASN A 444 2.13 34.18 16.85
CA ASN A 444 1.70 33.81 15.48
C ASN A 444 2.69 32.92 14.70
N LEU A 445 3.84 32.62 15.29
CA LEU A 445 4.88 31.79 14.67
C LEU A 445 4.91 30.42 15.35
N ILE A 446 4.86 29.35 14.54
CA ILE A 446 5.12 27.99 14.99
C ILE A 446 6.40 27.53 14.27
N LEU A 447 7.37 27.04 15.06
CA LEU A 447 8.59 26.41 14.55
C LEU A 447 8.54 24.92 14.86
N THR A 448 8.91 24.09 13.91
CA THR A 448 9.05 22.65 14.11
C THR A 448 10.47 22.24 13.74
N ILE A 449 11.12 21.52 14.66
CA ILE A 449 12.46 20.95 14.45
C ILE A 449 12.36 19.47 14.74
N GLY A 450 12.81 18.64 13.83
CA GLY A 450 12.78 17.19 13.99
C GLY A 450 14.09 16.54 13.56
N HIS A 451 14.42 15.45 14.22
CA HIS A 451 15.57 14.60 13.92
C HIS A 451 15.16 13.14 14.05
N ARG A 452 15.56 12.32 13.07
CA ARG A 452 15.28 10.89 13.01
C ARG A 452 16.54 10.11 12.73
N SER A 453 16.73 8.98 13.39
CA SER A 453 17.74 7.96 13.10
C SER A 453 17.07 6.66 12.67
N GLU A 454 17.70 6.00 11.71
CA GLU A 454 17.33 4.69 11.17
C GLU A 454 18.57 3.81 11.18
N GLU A 455 18.56 2.76 12.00
CA GLU A 455 19.61 1.74 12.06
C GLU A 455 19.01 0.42 11.59
N TYR A 456 19.67 -0.28 10.66
CA TYR A 456 19.17 -1.56 10.17
C TYR A 456 20.28 -2.50 9.74
N ASP A 457 20.05 -3.80 9.99
CA ASP A 457 20.86 -4.91 9.55
C ASP A 457 20.11 -5.73 8.51
N GLN A 458 20.74 -6.01 7.37
CA GLN A 458 20.14 -6.74 6.26
C GLN A 458 20.92 -7.98 5.93
N VAL A 459 20.22 -9.09 5.73
CA VAL A 459 20.81 -10.40 5.36
C VAL A 459 20.09 -10.97 4.14
N GLU A 460 20.86 -11.36 3.11
CA GLU A 460 20.33 -12.12 1.98
C GLU A 460 20.96 -13.52 1.94
N ASN A 461 20.12 -14.54 1.98
CA ASN A 461 20.47 -15.94 1.73
C ASN A 461 19.93 -16.38 0.36
N ARG A 462 20.72 -17.17 -0.37
CA ARG A 462 20.28 -17.90 -1.57
C ARG A 462 20.71 -19.34 -1.48
N TRP A 463 19.92 -20.23 -2.08
CA TRP A 463 20.17 -21.67 -2.04
C TRP A 463 20.26 -22.26 -3.44
N ASN A 464 21.06 -23.34 -3.57
CA ASN A 464 21.25 -24.08 -4.82
C ASN A 464 20.44 -25.37 -4.88
N ASP A 465 19.95 -25.86 -3.75
CA ASP A 465 19.09 -27.01 -3.69
C ASP A 465 17.71 -26.67 -4.25
N GLY A 466 17.31 -27.42 -5.24
CA GLY A 466 16.19 -27.09 -6.14
C GLY A 466 14.79 -27.17 -5.54
N VAL A 467 14.62 -27.42 -4.25
CA VAL A 467 13.31 -27.49 -3.57
C VAL A 467 13.36 -26.63 -2.34
N PRO A 468 12.22 -26.20 -1.77
CA PRO A 468 12.20 -25.32 -0.59
C PRO A 468 12.88 -25.88 0.69
N THR A 469 13.72 -26.89 0.57
CA THR A 469 14.49 -27.45 1.68
C THR A 469 15.56 -26.51 2.24
N ARG A 470 16.11 -25.61 1.42
CA ARG A 470 17.08 -24.57 1.83
C ARG A 470 18.23 -25.11 2.70
N THR A 471 18.83 -26.20 2.27
CA THR A 471 19.92 -26.86 3.02
C THR A 471 21.31 -26.49 2.50
N GLN A 472 21.44 -26.12 1.21
CA GLN A 472 22.70 -25.80 0.57
C GLN A 472 22.76 -24.32 0.13
N LEU A 473 23.42 -23.48 0.91
CA LEU A 473 23.68 -22.08 0.53
C LEU A 473 24.46 -21.98 -0.79
N ALA A 474 24.07 -21.02 -1.61
CA ALA A 474 24.82 -20.67 -2.81
C ALA A 474 26.16 -20.02 -2.45
N SER A 475 27.15 -20.20 -3.30
CA SER A 475 28.49 -19.62 -3.09
C SER A 475 28.39 -18.09 -2.94
N GLY A 476 29.07 -17.53 -1.93
CA GLY A 476 29.08 -16.10 -1.64
C GLY A 476 27.88 -15.61 -0.84
N TYR A 477 27.13 -16.52 -0.22
CA TYR A 477 26.03 -16.18 0.72
C TYR A 477 26.30 -16.80 2.10
N PRO A 478 25.79 -16.20 3.19
CA PRO A 478 24.94 -14.99 3.22
C PRO A 478 25.67 -13.73 2.76
N LYS A 479 24.92 -12.75 2.22
CA LYS A 479 25.37 -11.37 2.07
C LYS A 479 24.72 -10.52 3.15
N THR A 480 25.50 -9.64 3.75
CA THR A 480 25.04 -8.73 4.81
C THR A 480 25.30 -7.28 4.42
N LYS A 481 24.45 -6.38 4.89
CA LYS A 481 24.61 -4.94 4.80
C LYS A 481 24.00 -4.29 6.04
N ASP A 482 24.76 -3.49 6.72
CA ASP A 482 24.32 -2.61 7.80
C ASP A 482 24.13 -1.19 7.28
N GLY A 483 23.19 -0.47 7.86
CA GLY A 483 22.91 0.93 7.60
C GLY A 483 22.67 1.70 8.89
N ASP A 484 23.26 2.88 8.98
CA ASP A 484 23.07 3.86 10.04
C ASP A 484 22.89 5.23 9.38
N HIS A 485 21.68 5.75 9.43
CA HIS A 485 21.31 6.96 8.70
C HIS A 485 20.45 7.90 9.54
N THR A 486 20.76 9.17 9.44
CA THR A 486 19.98 10.23 10.09
C THR A 486 19.33 11.14 9.06
N THR A 487 18.19 11.69 9.42
CA THR A 487 17.46 12.71 8.67
C THR A 487 17.05 13.83 9.62
N THR A 488 17.12 15.06 9.14
CA THR A 488 16.76 16.25 9.90
C THR A 488 15.76 17.07 9.10
N GLY A 489 14.87 17.75 9.79
CA GLY A 489 13.94 18.66 9.17
C GLY A 489 13.60 19.82 10.08
N PHE A 490 13.20 20.90 9.48
CA PHE A 490 12.65 22.05 10.18
C PHE A 490 11.58 22.71 9.32
N GLY A 491 10.60 23.28 10.00
CA GLY A 491 9.53 24.01 9.36
C GLY A 491 9.11 25.19 10.20
N ALA A 492 8.47 26.15 9.53
CA ALA A 492 7.92 27.33 10.14
C ALA A 492 6.56 27.64 9.53
N THR A 493 5.59 27.95 10.37
CA THR A 493 4.33 28.53 9.94
C THR A 493 4.13 29.86 10.63
N TYR A 494 3.69 30.88 9.88
CA TYR A 494 3.46 32.22 10.40
C TYR A 494 2.06 32.71 10.02
N ASP A 495 1.22 32.94 11.01
CA ASP A 495 -0.12 33.52 10.83
C ASP A 495 0.00 35.03 10.63
N VAL A 496 -0.07 35.48 9.38
CA VAL A 496 -0.09 36.92 9.03
C VAL A 496 -1.35 37.58 9.60
N ASN A 497 -2.47 36.86 9.54
CA ASN A 497 -3.74 37.21 10.14
C ASN A 497 -4.62 35.94 10.20
N GLU A 498 -5.85 36.06 10.71
CA GLU A 498 -6.79 34.94 10.86
C GLU A 498 -7.12 34.16 9.57
N ASN A 499 -6.86 34.74 8.40
CA ASN A 499 -7.20 34.15 7.12
C ASN A 499 -5.97 33.74 6.29
N LEU A 500 -4.76 34.20 6.62
CA LEU A 500 -3.54 34.00 5.83
C LEU A 500 -2.41 33.50 6.68
N GLN A 501 -1.85 32.35 6.30
CA GLN A 501 -0.68 31.72 6.90
C GLN A 501 0.41 31.53 5.84
N LEU A 502 1.65 31.82 6.19
CA LEU A 502 2.85 31.49 5.41
C LEU A 502 3.48 30.24 5.97
N VAL A 503 4.03 29.39 5.09
CA VAL A 503 4.69 28.13 5.44
C VAL A 503 6.03 28.06 4.73
N ALA A 504 7.08 27.66 5.45
CA ALA A 504 8.40 27.36 4.90
C ALA A 504 8.99 26.15 5.61
N GLY A 505 9.73 25.32 4.89
CA GLY A 505 10.36 24.18 5.52
C GLY A 505 11.42 23.48 4.68
N PHE A 506 12.21 22.67 5.36
CA PHE A 506 13.25 21.80 4.82
C PHE A 506 13.14 20.42 5.48
N HIS A 507 13.41 19.38 4.69
CA HIS A 507 13.37 18.00 5.18
C HIS A 507 14.32 17.12 4.35
N GLU A 508 15.19 16.40 5.05
CA GLU A 508 15.97 15.31 4.47
C GLU A 508 15.11 14.05 4.42
N GLY A 509 14.71 13.63 3.22
CA GLY A 509 14.01 12.38 2.98
C GLY A 509 14.99 11.24 2.68
N MET A 510 14.61 10.01 3.05
CA MET A 510 15.35 8.80 2.67
C MET A 510 14.40 7.69 2.23
N THR A 511 14.93 6.70 1.52
CA THR A 511 14.30 5.41 1.29
C THR A 511 15.34 4.32 1.48
N ALA A 512 15.10 3.44 2.45
CA ALA A 512 15.94 2.28 2.68
C ALA A 512 15.96 1.37 1.44
N MET A 513 17.16 0.94 1.03
CA MET A 513 17.38 0.09 -0.12
C MET A 513 18.09 -1.20 0.31
N PHE A 514 17.57 -2.34 -0.13
CA PHE A 514 18.18 -3.61 0.28
C PHE A 514 19.55 -3.84 -0.37
N GLY A 515 20.58 -4.02 0.47
CA GLY A 515 21.93 -4.36 0.04
C GLY A 515 22.75 -3.23 -0.57
N THR A 516 22.24 -1.98 -0.54
CA THR A 516 22.93 -0.77 -1.02
C THR A 516 22.73 0.38 -0.05
N ASP A 517 23.39 1.49 -0.27
CA ASP A 517 23.13 2.72 0.48
C ASP A 517 21.72 3.25 0.15
N PRO A 518 21.03 3.92 1.09
CA PRO A 518 19.71 4.46 0.85
C PRO A 518 19.72 5.57 -0.20
N GLU A 519 18.64 5.68 -0.94
CA GLU A 519 18.38 6.89 -1.69
C GLU A 519 18.02 8.02 -0.72
N LYS A 520 18.44 9.25 -1.03
CA LYS A 520 18.19 10.43 -0.22
C LYS A 520 17.68 11.59 -1.07
N ALA A 521 16.95 12.50 -0.44
CA ALA A 521 16.54 13.75 -1.07
C ALA A 521 16.52 14.88 -0.05
N ASP A 522 17.04 16.04 -0.45
CA ASP A 522 16.88 17.29 0.28
C ASP A 522 15.64 18.00 -0.28
N ASN A 523 14.61 18.15 0.53
CA ASN A 523 13.33 18.72 0.13
C ASN A 523 13.15 20.10 0.76
N MET A 524 12.93 21.12 -0.06
CA MET A 524 12.54 22.46 0.36
C MET A 524 11.12 22.79 -0.03
N GLU A 525 10.40 23.53 0.80
CA GLU A 525 9.11 24.09 0.40
C GLU A 525 8.86 25.48 0.95
N LEU A 526 8.09 26.26 0.19
CA LEU A 526 7.60 27.58 0.55
C LEU A 526 6.16 27.70 0.07
N GLY A 527 5.25 28.07 0.96
CA GLY A 527 3.84 28.10 0.63
C GLY A 527 3.04 29.12 1.39
N LEU A 528 1.79 29.23 0.99
CA LEU A 528 0.78 29.98 1.70
C LEU A 528 -0.54 29.20 1.78
N ARG A 529 -1.26 29.42 2.87
CA ARG A 529 -2.63 28.97 3.10
C ARG A 529 -3.52 30.17 3.34
N TYR A 530 -4.61 30.26 2.59
CA TYR A 530 -5.63 31.27 2.78
C TYR A 530 -6.98 30.61 3.02
N SER A 531 -7.70 31.03 4.05
CA SER A 531 -9.03 30.50 4.35
C SER A 531 -9.93 31.62 4.85
N LYS A 532 -11.07 31.86 4.16
CA LYS A 532 -12.07 32.83 4.57
C LYS A 532 -13.48 32.38 4.17
N GLY A 533 -14.33 32.15 5.17
CA GLY A 533 -15.66 31.61 4.93
C GLY A 533 -15.60 30.26 4.23
N ASN A 534 -16.26 30.12 3.09
CA ASN A 534 -16.28 28.88 2.29
C ASN A 534 -15.15 28.80 1.24
N THR A 535 -14.20 29.74 1.26
CA THR A 535 -13.11 29.78 0.30
C THR A 535 -11.81 29.38 0.98
N SER A 536 -11.13 28.37 0.45
CA SER A 536 -9.78 27.99 0.84
C SER A 536 -8.87 27.92 -0.39
N LEU A 537 -7.63 28.39 -0.23
CA LEU A 537 -6.58 28.32 -1.24
C LEU A 537 -5.30 27.91 -0.55
N GLU A 538 -4.64 26.89 -1.08
CA GLU A 538 -3.34 26.45 -0.63
C GLU A 538 -2.41 26.36 -1.84
N THR A 539 -1.22 26.92 -1.74
CA THR A 539 -0.23 26.82 -2.80
C THR A 539 1.16 26.69 -2.22
N PHE A 540 1.96 25.78 -2.80
CA PHE A 540 3.33 25.48 -2.39
C PHE A 540 4.24 25.43 -3.61
N TYR A 541 5.37 26.14 -3.53
CA TYR A 541 6.56 25.85 -4.30
C TYR A 541 7.37 24.79 -3.54
N PHE A 542 7.90 23.80 -4.24
CA PHE A 542 8.80 22.82 -3.67
C PHE A 542 9.96 22.53 -4.63
N GLU A 543 11.08 22.13 -4.06
CA GLU A 543 12.29 21.69 -4.76
C GLU A 543 12.85 20.47 -4.04
N SER A 544 13.28 19.46 -4.80
CA SER A 544 13.85 18.21 -4.27
C SER A 544 15.16 17.92 -5.00
N ASP A 545 16.23 17.81 -4.26
CA ASP A 545 17.57 17.44 -4.77
C ASP A 545 17.86 15.99 -4.36
N TYR A 546 17.95 15.11 -5.36
CA TYR A 546 18.07 13.65 -5.15
C TYR A 546 19.54 13.21 -5.17
N LYS A 547 19.88 12.28 -4.27
CA LYS A 547 21.21 11.70 -4.12
C LYS A 547 21.11 10.17 -4.09
N ASN A 548 22.10 9.48 -4.67
CA ASN A 548 22.20 8.02 -4.74
C ASN A 548 21.03 7.35 -5.49
N LEU A 549 20.61 7.92 -6.62
CA LEU A 549 19.58 7.34 -7.50
C LEU A 549 20.07 6.10 -8.23
#